data_e9234bb486e1030380d497d6aa38a2db
#
_entry.id   e9234bb486e1030380d497d6aa38a2db
#
_cell.length_a   1.000
_cell.length_b   1.000
_cell.length_c   1.000
_cell.angle_alpha   90.00
_cell.angle_beta   90.00
_cell.angle_gamma   90.00
#
_symmetry.space_group_name_H-M   'P 1'
#
loop_
_entity.id
_entity.type
_entity.pdbx_description
1 polymer ?
#
loop_
_entity_poly.entity_id
_entity_poly.type
_entity_poly.pdbx_seq_one_letter_code
_entity_poly.pdbx_strand_id
1 'polypeptide(L)'
;MSQAEFASRFSPEIADALLNATSAAGGLPGLLGIEHVRFEPGRFFCTATIDESLLTPFGNAHGGVTAAIADHVTGVVVYPLMESGQWAATTEVKVNYLAPIKAETIDAEATVVAMTKRSAVVRCELYRQHDRRVLAAAQATLTIVDPR
;
A
#
# COMPACT_ATOMS: atom_id res chain seq x y z
N MET A 1 -16.76 -8.79 -3.03
CA MET A 1 -16.25 -9.74 -4.07
C MET A 1 -15.68 -10.96 -3.37
N SER A 2 -15.87 -12.14 -3.94
CA SER A 2 -15.25 -13.38 -3.48
C SER A 2 -13.80 -13.47 -3.96
N GLN A 3 -13.01 -14.38 -3.39
CA GLN A 3 -11.63 -14.64 -3.86
C GLN A 3 -11.60 -15.06 -5.34
N ALA A 4 -12.61 -15.80 -5.80
CA ALA A 4 -12.73 -16.19 -7.21
C ALA A 4 -12.97 -15.00 -8.14
N GLU A 5 -13.75 -14.01 -7.71
CA GLU A 5 -13.96 -12.77 -8.47
C GLU A 5 -12.70 -11.91 -8.53
N PHE A 6 -11.91 -11.81 -7.46
CA PHE A 6 -10.62 -11.15 -7.50
C PHE A 6 -9.66 -11.87 -8.45
N ALA A 7 -9.61 -13.21 -8.40
CA ALA A 7 -8.76 -14.01 -9.30
C ALA A 7 -9.12 -13.80 -10.78
N SER A 8 -10.43 -13.72 -11.11
CA SER A 8 -10.87 -13.51 -12.49
C SER A 8 -10.59 -12.11 -13.06
N ARG A 9 -10.41 -11.11 -12.20
CA ARG A 9 -10.09 -9.73 -12.58
C ARG A 9 -8.60 -9.43 -12.54
N PHE A 10 -7.82 -10.25 -11.87
CA PHE A 10 -6.40 -10.01 -11.63
C PHE A 10 -5.60 -10.09 -12.94
N SER A 11 -4.86 -9.02 -13.24
CA SER A 11 -3.90 -8.96 -14.34
C SER A 11 -2.47 -9.20 -13.83
N PRO A 12 -1.89 -10.38 -14.12
CA PRO A 12 -0.48 -10.62 -13.80
C PRO A 12 0.46 -9.65 -14.49
N GLU A 13 0.14 -9.25 -15.72
CA GLU A 13 0.96 -8.31 -16.50
C GLU A 13 1.09 -6.94 -15.80
N ILE A 14 -0.02 -6.40 -15.28
CA ILE A 14 0.01 -5.13 -14.53
C ILE A 14 0.76 -5.32 -13.20
N ALA A 15 0.56 -6.44 -12.51
CA ALA A 15 1.28 -6.76 -11.28
C ALA A 15 2.81 -6.82 -11.52
N ASP A 16 3.25 -7.52 -12.55
CA ASP A 16 4.67 -7.63 -12.93
C ASP A 16 5.26 -6.27 -13.31
N ALA A 17 4.52 -5.46 -14.06
CA ALA A 17 4.95 -4.11 -14.40
C ALA A 17 5.16 -3.23 -13.16
N LEU A 18 4.26 -3.32 -12.17
CA LEU A 18 4.37 -2.61 -10.90
C LEU A 18 5.55 -3.11 -10.05
N LEU A 19 5.80 -4.41 -10.01
CA LEU A 19 6.96 -4.98 -9.31
C LEU A 19 8.28 -4.48 -9.90
N ASN A 20 8.36 -4.39 -11.23
CA ASN A 20 9.57 -3.94 -11.93
C ASN A 20 9.77 -2.40 -11.86
N ALA A 21 8.71 -1.63 -11.65
CA ALA A 21 8.79 -0.17 -11.61
C ALA A 21 9.34 0.39 -10.29
N THR A 22 9.29 -0.36 -9.20
CA THR A 22 9.61 0.15 -7.85
C THR A 22 11.06 0.53 -7.66
N SER A 23 12.00 -0.24 -8.19
CA SER A 23 13.43 0.04 -8.05
C SER A 23 13.89 1.31 -8.80
N ALA A 24 13.05 1.84 -9.70
CA ALA A 24 13.27 3.08 -10.45
C ALA A 24 12.39 4.24 -9.97
N ALA A 25 11.53 4.03 -8.99
CA ALA A 25 10.56 5.02 -8.54
C ALA A 25 11.26 6.17 -7.79
N GLY A 26 11.33 7.30 -8.43
CA GLY A 26 11.56 8.57 -7.75
C GLY A 26 10.32 9.03 -6.96
N GLY A 27 10.34 10.24 -6.43
CA GLY A 27 9.23 10.81 -5.70
C GLY A 27 9.04 10.23 -4.30
N LEU A 28 7.80 10.28 -3.80
CA LEU A 28 7.50 9.89 -2.42
C LEU A 28 7.76 8.39 -2.14
N PRO A 29 7.42 7.43 -2.99
CA PRO A 29 7.74 6.03 -2.74
C PRO A 29 9.23 5.76 -2.60
N GLY A 30 10.07 6.40 -3.44
CA GLY A 30 11.52 6.31 -3.35
C GLY A 30 12.07 6.93 -2.06
N LEU A 31 11.54 8.10 -1.65
CA LEU A 31 11.90 8.73 -0.37
C LEU A 31 11.57 7.86 0.84
N LEU A 32 10.47 7.12 0.77
CA LEU A 32 10.03 6.21 1.84
C LEU A 32 10.67 4.82 1.76
N GLY A 33 11.60 4.59 0.82
CA GLY A 33 12.25 3.32 0.62
C GLY A 33 11.26 2.17 0.40
N ILE A 34 10.18 2.43 -0.34
CA ILE A 34 9.16 1.42 -0.61
C ILE A 34 9.62 0.52 -1.74
N GLU A 35 9.64 -0.79 -1.47
CA GLU A 35 9.91 -1.82 -2.46
C GLU A 35 8.73 -2.78 -2.56
N HIS A 36 8.20 -2.96 -3.76
CA HIS A 36 7.13 -3.90 -4.02
C HIS A 36 7.68 -5.33 -3.99
N VAL A 37 7.05 -6.20 -3.23
CA VAL A 37 7.53 -7.58 -3.03
C VAL A 37 6.69 -8.57 -3.80
N ARG A 38 5.36 -8.47 -3.71
CA ARG A 38 4.46 -9.47 -4.28
C ARG A 38 3.04 -8.93 -4.42
N PHE A 39 2.36 -9.37 -5.49
CA PHE A 39 0.91 -9.26 -5.66
C PHE A 39 0.26 -10.64 -5.65
N GLU A 40 -0.94 -10.69 -5.09
CA GLU A 40 -1.90 -11.78 -5.20
C GLU A 40 -3.26 -11.18 -5.55
N PRO A 41 -4.23 -11.95 -6.08
CA PRO A 41 -5.57 -11.42 -6.35
C PRO A 41 -6.19 -10.74 -5.11
N GLY A 42 -6.30 -9.41 -5.16
CA GLY A 42 -6.82 -8.60 -4.05
C GLY A 42 -5.87 -8.37 -2.88
N ARG A 43 -4.59 -8.74 -3.00
CA ARG A 43 -3.58 -8.51 -1.95
C ARG A 43 -2.27 -7.97 -2.54
N PHE A 44 -1.60 -7.13 -1.75
CA PHE A 44 -0.32 -6.56 -2.10
C PHE A 44 0.61 -6.53 -0.87
N PHE A 45 1.88 -6.81 -1.11
CA PHE A 45 2.92 -6.87 -0.09
C PHE A 45 4.10 -6.02 -0.53
N CYS A 46 4.58 -5.17 0.35
CA CYS A 46 5.80 -4.39 0.13
C CYS A 46 6.60 -4.25 1.42
N THR A 47 7.82 -3.77 1.29
CA THR A 47 8.62 -3.28 2.40
C THR A 47 8.74 -1.76 2.31
N ALA A 48 9.06 -1.11 3.44
CA ALA A 48 9.44 0.29 3.48
C ALA A 48 10.61 0.46 4.45
N THR A 49 11.62 1.19 4.04
CA THR A 49 12.82 1.43 4.87
C THR A 49 12.76 2.84 5.44
N ILE A 50 12.60 2.91 6.75
CA ILE A 50 12.56 4.16 7.51
C ILE A 50 14.00 4.50 7.90
N ASP A 51 14.55 5.55 7.34
CA ASP A 51 15.85 6.08 7.72
C ASP A 51 15.74 7.18 8.79
N GLU A 52 16.88 7.63 9.31
CA GLU A 52 16.92 8.64 10.38
C GLU A 52 16.33 9.98 9.98
N SER A 53 16.32 10.34 8.69
CA SER A 53 15.77 11.61 8.20
C SER A 53 14.23 11.68 8.29
N LEU A 54 13.58 10.53 8.40
CA LEU A 54 12.13 10.39 8.52
C LEU A 54 11.65 10.36 9.99
N LEU A 55 12.60 10.44 10.95
CA LEU A 55 12.27 10.40 12.38
C LEU A 55 11.91 11.79 12.91
N THR A 56 11.05 11.80 13.91
CA THR A 56 10.82 12.96 14.77
C THR A 56 12.00 13.17 15.73
N PRO A 57 12.11 14.32 16.40
CA PRO A 57 13.11 14.52 17.46
C PRO A 57 13.04 13.51 18.62
N PHE A 58 11.93 12.77 18.74
CA PHE A 58 11.76 11.71 19.72
C PHE A 58 12.28 10.34 19.24
N GLY A 59 12.87 10.26 18.06
CA GLY A 59 13.47 9.05 17.52
C GLY A 59 12.46 8.01 17.02
N ASN A 60 11.27 8.43 16.62
CA ASN A 60 10.24 7.59 15.99
C ASN A 60 9.87 8.19 14.63
N ALA A 61 9.49 7.36 13.67
CA ALA A 61 8.95 7.81 12.41
C ALA A 61 7.80 8.80 12.62
N HIS A 62 7.79 9.88 11.85
CA HIS A 62 6.69 10.83 11.88
C HIS A 62 5.40 10.13 11.44
N GLY A 63 4.26 10.46 12.08
CA GLY A 63 2.97 9.84 11.74
C GLY A 63 2.58 10.02 10.26
N GLY A 64 2.99 11.14 9.64
CA GLY A 64 2.82 11.37 8.20
C GLY A 64 3.57 10.37 7.32
N VAL A 65 4.74 9.88 7.75
CA VAL A 65 5.48 8.82 7.05
C VAL A 65 4.66 7.53 7.05
N THR A 66 4.17 7.12 8.22
CA THR A 66 3.30 5.94 8.37
C THR A 66 2.03 6.05 7.54
N ALA A 67 1.39 7.23 7.54
CA ALA A 67 0.18 7.49 6.75
C ALA A 67 0.46 7.44 5.24
N ALA A 68 1.59 8.00 4.79
CA ALA A 68 1.98 7.98 3.38
C ALA A 68 2.28 6.56 2.88
N ILE A 69 2.92 5.71 3.70
CA ILE A 69 3.12 4.29 3.37
C ILE A 69 1.76 3.59 3.26
N ALA A 70 0.86 3.79 4.23
CA ALA A 70 -0.47 3.18 4.21
C ALA A 70 -1.30 3.62 2.99
N ASP A 71 -1.26 4.91 2.63
CA ASP A 71 -1.93 5.45 1.44
C ASP A 71 -1.39 4.83 0.16
N HIS A 72 -0.07 4.78 0.00
CA HIS A 72 0.57 4.15 -1.15
C HIS A 72 0.16 2.69 -1.30
N VAL A 73 0.26 1.91 -0.24
CA VAL A 73 0.00 0.45 -0.26
C VAL A 73 -1.46 0.16 -0.57
N THR A 74 -2.39 0.94 0.00
CA THR A 74 -3.82 0.80 -0.27
C THR A 74 -4.20 1.26 -1.67
N GLY A 75 -3.49 2.25 -2.22
CA GLY A 75 -3.68 2.71 -3.59
C GLY A 75 -3.17 1.72 -4.64
N VAL A 76 -2.02 1.11 -4.40
CA VAL A 76 -1.34 0.23 -5.39
C VAL A 76 -2.06 -1.11 -5.56
N VAL A 77 -2.63 -1.68 -4.49
CA VAL A 77 -3.24 -3.03 -4.52
C VAL A 77 -4.38 -3.19 -5.52
N VAL A 78 -5.06 -2.11 -5.90
CA VAL A 78 -6.23 -2.16 -6.79
C VAL A 78 -5.87 -2.16 -8.27
N TYR A 79 -4.66 -1.70 -8.66
CA TYR A 79 -4.28 -1.57 -10.06
C TYR A 79 -4.38 -2.87 -10.86
N PRO A 80 -3.91 -4.03 -10.37
CA PRO A 80 -4.05 -5.30 -11.10
C PRO A 80 -5.51 -5.78 -11.25
N LEU A 81 -6.48 -5.12 -10.58
CA LEU A 81 -7.89 -5.47 -10.61
C LEU A 81 -8.73 -4.50 -11.45
N MET A 82 -8.12 -3.41 -11.94
CA MET A 82 -8.80 -2.35 -12.70
C MET A 82 -8.71 -2.62 -14.21
N GLU A 83 -9.58 -1.94 -14.96
CA GLU A 83 -9.51 -1.94 -16.42
C GLU A 83 -8.36 -1.04 -16.91
N SER A 84 -7.85 -1.34 -18.09
CA SER A 84 -6.74 -0.57 -18.68
C SER A 84 -7.08 0.92 -18.79
N GLY A 85 -6.15 1.77 -18.37
CA GLY A 85 -6.28 3.23 -18.39
C GLY A 85 -7.04 3.83 -17.20
N GLN A 86 -7.69 3.01 -16.36
CA GLN A 86 -8.26 3.49 -15.10
C GLN A 86 -7.14 3.82 -14.10
N TRP A 87 -7.44 4.73 -13.19
CA TRP A 87 -6.58 5.04 -12.04
C TRP A 87 -7.38 5.16 -10.75
N ALA A 88 -6.74 4.98 -9.62
CA ALA A 88 -7.36 5.05 -8.31
C ALA A 88 -6.98 6.35 -7.59
N ALA A 89 -7.98 7.06 -7.07
CA ALA A 89 -7.79 8.23 -6.23
C ALA A 89 -8.24 7.93 -4.81
N THR A 90 -7.34 8.10 -3.84
CA THR A 90 -7.70 7.99 -2.42
C THR A 90 -8.64 9.12 -2.04
N THR A 91 -9.82 8.79 -1.52
CA THR A 91 -10.82 9.75 -1.03
C THR A 91 -10.87 9.80 0.48
N GLU A 92 -10.41 8.75 1.14
CA GLU A 92 -10.29 8.69 2.59
C GLU A 92 -9.20 7.68 2.95
N VAL A 93 -8.39 8.02 3.96
CA VAL A 93 -7.53 7.07 4.66
C VAL A 93 -7.61 7.32 6.17
N LYS A 94 -7.95 6.27 6.91
CA LYS A 94 -7.92 6.27 8.38
C LYS A 94 -6.76 5.42 8.85
N VAL A 95 -5.91 5.97 9.71
CA VAL A 95 -4.75 5.26 10.27
C VAL A 95 -4.85 5.20 11.79
N ASN A 96 -4.63 4.02 12.35
CA ASN A 96 -4.41 3.81 13.78
C ASN A 96 -2.91 3.51 13.99
N TYR A 97 -2.24 4.34 14.75
CA TYR A 97 -0.84 4.17 15.15
C TYR A 97 -0.80 3.33 16.42
N LEU A 98 -0.27 2.11 16.35
CA LEU A 98 -0.35 1.13 17.42
C LEU A 98 0.97 0.94 18.17
N ALA A 99 2.09 1.20 17.50
CA ALA A 99 3.41 1.17 18.09
C ALA A 99 4.37 2.13 17.38
N PRO A 100 5.39 2.66 18.08
CA PRO A 100 6.41 3.49 17.45
C PRO A 100 7.24 2.69 16.44
N ILE A 101 7.53 3.31 15.31
CA ILE A 101 8.43 2.81 14.27
C ILE A 101 9.77 3.52 14.43
N LYS A 102 10.86 2.78 14.48
CA LYS A 102 12.23 3.30 14.56
C LYS A 102 12.84 3.39 13.14
N ALA A 103 14.14 3.73 13.07
CA ALA A 103 14.90 3.53 11.83
C ALA A 103 15.08 2.03 11.60
N GLU A 104 14.19 1.47 10.79
CA GLU A 104 14.12 0.02 10.51
C GLU A 104 13.38 -0.23 9.19
N THR A 105 13.56 -1.40 8.62
CA THR A 105 12.71 -1.86 7.51
C THR A 105 11.48 -2.55 8.08
N ILE A 106 10.31 -2.18 7.57
CA ILE A 106 9.00 -2.71 7.97
C ILE A 106 8.32 -3.39 6.79
N ASP A 107 7.41 -4.32 7.06
CA ASP A 107 6.52 -4.91 6.05
C ASP A 107 5.20 -4.14 6.03
N ALA A 108 4.59 -4.02 4.86
CA ALA A 108 3.23 -3.52 4.71
C ALA A 108 2.41 -4.46 3.82
N GLU A 109 1.20 -4.76 4.28
CA GLU A 109 0.28 -5.67 3.60
C GLU A 109 -1.06 -4.98 3.39
N ALA A 110 -1.55 -4.96 2.14
CA ALA A 110 -2.90 -4.48 1.83
C ALA A 110 -3.79 -5.60 1.32
N THR A 111 -5.07 -5.52 1.69
CA THR A 111 -6.11 -6.45 1.24
C THR A 111 -7.33 -5.67 0.81
N VAL A 112 -7.82 -5.92 -0.39
CA VAL A 112 -9.07 -5.35 -0.89
C VAL A 112 -10.23 -6.02 -0.17
N VAL A 113 -10.99 -5.24 0.59
CA VAL A 113 -12.17 -5.69 1.35
C VAL A 113 -13.39 -5.79 0.43
N ALA A 114 -13.58 -4.74 -0.38
CA ALA A 114 -14.65 -4.66 -1.34
C ALA A 114 -14.23 -3.80 -2.53
N MET A 115 -14.70 -4.13 -3.72
CA MET A 115 -14.47 -3.33 -4.92
C MET A 115 -15.71 -3.36 -5.81
N THR A 116 -16.03 -2.20 -6.37
CA THR A 116 -17.08 -1.99 -7.37
C THR A 116 -16.45 -1.46 -8.66
N LYS A 117 -17.24 -1.05 -9.63
CA LYS A 117 -16.73 -0.37 -10.83
C LYS A 117 -16.15 1.02 -10.53
N ARG A 118 -16.57 1.67 -9.43
CA ARG A 118 -16.24 3.08 -9.13
C ARG A 118 -15.56 3.31 -7.81
N SER A 119 -15.43 2.30 -6.98
CA SER A 119 -14.81 2.44 -5.65
C SER A 119 -14.21 1.14 -5.15
N ALA A 120 -13.23 1.27 -4.28
CA ALA A 120 -12.67 0.16 -3.53
C ALA A 120 -12.50 0.55 -2.06
N VAL A 121 -12.71 -0.41 -1.17
CA VAL A 121 -12.36 -0.32 0.25
C VAL A 121 -11.22 -1.29 0.50
N VAL A 122 -10.13 -0.78 1.05
CA VAL A 122 -8.90 -1.53 1.27
C VAL A 122 -8.48 -1.44 2.72
N ARG A 123 -8.05 -2.55 3.30
CA ARG A 123 -7.40 -2.61 4.61
C ARG A 123 -5.90 -2.75 4.42
N CYS A 124 -5.12 -2.11 5.30
CA CYS A 124 -3.66 -2.21 5.33
C CYS A 124 -3.17 -2.38 6.76
N GLU A 125 -2.14 -3.18 6.95
CA GLU A 125 -1.41 -3.31 8.20
C GLU A 125 0.09 -3.20 7.94
N LEU A 126 0.79 -2.48 8.83
CA LEU A 126 2.23 -2.33 8.83
C LEU A 126 2.81 -3.15 9.97
N TYR A 127 3.84 -3.94 9.67
CA TYR A 127 4.43 -4.89 10.62
C TYR A 127 5.92 -4.66 10.80
N ARG A 128 6.39 -4.82 12.02
CA ARG A 128 7.81 -4.99 12.27
C ARG A 128 8.27 -6.37 11.78
N GLN A 129 9.39 -6.42 11.04
CA GLN A 129 9.81 -7.67 10.38
C GLN A 129 10.16 -8.78 11.36
N HIS A 130 10.94 -8.49 12.41
CA HIS A 130 11.52 -9.53 13.25
C HIS A 130 10.53 -10.24 14.21
N ASP A 131 9.46 -9.58 14.64
CA ASP A 131 8.48 -10.13 15.59
C ASP A 131 7.03 -10.11 15.09
N ARG A 132 6.82 -9.61 13.86
CA ARG A 132 5.49 -9.45 13.23
C ARG A 132 4.51 -8.60 14.07
N ARG A 133 5.03 -7.78 14.94
CA ARG A 133 4.20 -6.83 15.70
C ARG A 133 3.53 -5.85 14.75
N VAL A 134 2.21 -5.68 14.91
CA VAL A 134 1.46 -4.65 14.17
C VAL A 134 1.86 -3.27 14.69
N LEU A 135 2.37 -2.44 13.81
CA LEU A 135 2.83 -1.07 14.07
C LEU A 135 1.76 -0.04 13.77
N ALA A 136 1.00 -0.29 12.70
CA ALA A 136 -0.15 0.52 12.31
C ALA A 136 -1.19 -0.34 11.59
N ALA A 137 -2.44 0.06 11.68
CA ALA A 137 -3.56 -0.50 10.92
C ALA A 137 -4.32 0.63 10.25
N ALA A 138 -4.64 0.45 8.96
CA ALA A 138 -5.32 1.47 8.17
C ALA A 138 -6.47 0.88 7.36
N GLN A 139 -7.41 1.74 7.00
CA GLN A 139 -8.43 1.48 6.00
C GLN A 139 -8.54 2.70 5.09
N ALA A 140 -8.60 2.45 3.79
CA ALA A 140 -8.78 3.48 2.78
C ALA A 140 -10.03 3.22 1.94
N THR A 141 -10.63 4.32 1.47
CA THR A 141 -11.63 4.32 0.41
C THR A 141 -11.03 4.98 -0.82
N LEU A 142 -11.14 4.31 -1.95
CA LEU A 142 -10.60 4.75 -3.24
C LEU A 142 -11.76 4.96 -4.22
N THR A 143 -11.66 6.00 -5.03
CA THR A 143 -12.51 6.19 -6.22
C THR A 143 -11.75 5.69 -7.43
N ILE A 144 -12.38 4.82 -8.23
CA ILE A 144 -11.88 4.37 -9.52
C ILE A 144 -12.33 5.37 -10.57
N VAL A 145 -11.36 5.92 -11.29
CA VAL A 145 -11.57 6.98 -12.29
C VAL A 145 -11.30 6.43 -13.67
N ASP A 146 -12.25 6.60 -14.58
CA ASP A 146 -12.11 6.22 -15.98
C ASP A 146 -11.14 7.17 -16.72
N PRO A 147 -10.44 6.69 -17.77
CA PRO A 147 -9.63 7.54 -18.62
C PRO A 147 -10.49 8.62 -19.27
N ARG A 148 -9.93 9.80 -19.44
CA ARG A 148 -10.57 10.93 -20.16
C ARG A 148 -10.48 10.75 -21.66
#